data_36090321f4a704c41666d271c51d3d8f
#
_entry.id   36090321f4a704c41666d271c51d3d8f
#
_cell.length_a   1.000
_cell.length_b   1.000
_cell.length_c   1.000
_cell.angle_alpha   90.00
_cell.angle_beta   90.00
_cell.angle_gamma   90.00
#
_symmetry.space_group_name_H-M   'P 1'
#
loop_
_entity.id
_entity.type
_entity.pdbx_description
1 polymer ?
#
loop_
_entity_poly.entity_id
_entity_poly.type
_entity_poly.pdbx_seq_one_letter_code
_entity_poly.pdbx_strand_id
1 'polypeptide(L)'
;MEKGGDISGPSILWDEMKDKKVKSIDGEKMGKIEKISQNHIMIEEGLMKKKKFWIPKFLADVYDGKFLWLDIKKEEVKQRYYYDREPEASQYDLDRSEFNTKYGKNKSDSSNEKVRLKEGAEVKTKSKKGYKNIRDLK
;
A
#
# COMPACT_ATOMS: atom_id res chain seq x y z
N MET A 1 -14.93 -18.63 0.38
CA MET A 1 -14.84 -17.95 0.40
C MET A 1 -13.97 -17.19 0.28
N GLU A 2 -13.94 -16.61 -0.02
CA GLU A 2 -13.07 -15.92 -0.16
C GLU A 2 -12.59 -15.58 0.95
N LYS A 3 -11.57 -15.51 1.12
CA LYS A 3 -10.99 -15.17 2.21
C LYS A 3 -10.89 -13.74 2.22
N GLY A 4 -11.35 -13.06 3.22
CA GLY A 4 -11.25 -11.64 3.33
C GLY A 4 -9.80 -11.25 3.29
N GLY A 5 -9.47 -10.18 2.67
CA GLY A 5 -8.12 -9.73 2.60
C GLY A 5 -7.33 -10.30 1.44
N ASP A 6 -7.85 -11.32 0.81
CA ASP A 6 -7.19 -11.85 -0.35
C ASP A 6 -7.37 -10.91 -1.51
N ILE A 7 -6.34 -10.81 -2.33
CA ILE A 7 -6.41 -9.95 -3.49
C ILE A 7 -6.95 -10.77 -4.63
N SER A 8 -8.12 -10.40 -5.08
CA SER A 8 -8.73 -11.05 -6.22
C SER A 8 -8.92 -10.01 -7.30
N GLY A 9 -9.01 -10.48 -8.54
CA GLY A 9 -9.11 -9.58 -9.67
C GLY A 9 -7.76 -9.00 -10.01
N PRO A 10 -7.74 -7.91 -10.76
CA PRO A 10 -6.49 -7.32 -11.23
C PRO A 10 -5.65 -6.83 -10.06
N SER A 11 -4.36 -7.05 -10.17
CA SER A 11 -3.43 -6.61 -9.14
C SER A 11 -2.10 -6.28 -9.78
N ILE A 12 -1.24 -5.64 -9.01
CA ILE A 12 0.07 -5.22 -9.47
C ILE A 12 1.05 -5.47 -8.33
N LEU A 13 2.26 -5.83 -8.68
CA LEU A 13 3.28 -6.09 -7.69
C LEU A 13 3.69 -4.81 -7.00
N TRP A 14 4.02 -4.92 -5.72
CA TRP A 14 4.44 -3.76 -4.96
C TRP A 14 5.65 -3.06 -5.58
N ASP A 15 6.54 -3.83 -6.20
CA ASP A 15 7.74 -3.23 -6.79
C ASP A 15 7.42 -2.20 -7.85
N GLU A 16 6.24 -2.27 -8.44
CA GLU A 16 5.85 -1.31 -9.46
C GLU A 16 5.29 -0.03 -8.87
N MET A 17 5.20 0.04 -7.55
CA MET A 17 4.57 1.19 -6.90
C MET A 17 5.54 2.30 -6.54
N LYS A 18 6.83 2.14 -6.84
CA LYS A 18 7.80 3.18 -6.54
C LYS A 18 7.43 4.45 -7.28
N ASP A 19 7.57 5.57 -6.60
CA ASP A 19 7.27 6.90 -7.13
C ASP A 19 5.79 7.20 -7.27
N LYS A 20 4.92 6.29 -6.88
CA LYS A 20 3.48 6.56 -6.94
C LYS A 20 3.06 7.38 -5.73
N LYS A 21 2.06 8.22 -5.94
CA LYS A 21 1.53 9.07 -4.88
C LYS A 21 0.52 8.30 -4.05
N VAL A 22 0.42 8.69 -2.79
CA VAL A 22 -0.43 7.98 -1.84
C VAL A 22 -1.45 8.94 -1.23
N LYS A 23 -2.67 8.46 -1.08
CA LYS A 23 -3.73 9.20 -0.40
C LYS A 23 -4.37 8.34 0.66
N SER A 24 -4.83 8.98 1.72
CA SER A 24 -5.56 8.29 2.77
C SER A 24 -7.00 8.07 2.33
N ILE A 25 -7.75 7.33 3.13
CA ILE A 25 -9.13 7.03 2.79
C ILE A 25 -9.98 8.30 2.70
N ASP A 26 -9.61 9.33 3.45
CA ASP A 26 -10.35 10.59 3.40
C ASP A 26 -9.77 11.56 2.36
N GLY A 27 -8.92 11.06 1.47
CA GLY A 27 -8.45 11.87 0.35
C GLY A 27 -7.30 12.79 0.64
N GLU A 28 -6.70 12.68 1.82
CA GLU A 28 -5.56 13.52 2.17
C GLU A 28 -4.29 12.98 1.54
N LYS A 29 -3.47 13.86 1.04
CA LYS A 29 -2.22 13.44 0.43
C LYS A 29 -1.23 12.99 1.49
N MET A 30 -0.60 11.86 1.24
CA MET A 30 0.34 11.29 2.19
C MET A 30 1.78 11.39 1.73
N GLY A 31 1.99 11.70 0.45
CA GLY A 31 3.33 11.77 -0.08
C GLY A 31 3.53 10.78 -1.22
N LYS A 32 4.79 10.48 -1.48
CA LYS A 32 5.16 9.65 -2.61
C LYS A 32 6.03 8.49 -2.12
N ILE A 33 5.85 7.33 -2.72
CA ILE A 33 6.59 6.15 -2.31
C ILE A 33 8.02 6.24 -2.82
N GLU A 34 8.97 6.26 -1.88
CA GLU A 34 10.39 6.35 -2.20
C GLU A 34 11.08 5.01 -2.15
N LYS A 35 10.71 4.17 -1.22
CA LYS A 35 11.32 2.87 -1.06
C LYS A 35 10.25 1.84 -0.73
N ILE A 36 10.51 0.61 -1.10
CA ILE A 36 9.59 -0.48 -0.87
C ILE A 36 10.40 -1.63 -0.28
N SER A 37 10.00 -2.07 0.91
CA SER A 37 10.63 -3.22 1.53
C SER A 37 9.65 -4.37 1.47
N GLN A 38 9.95 -5.44 2.18
CA GLN A 38 9.05 -6.59 2.16
C GLN A 38 7.70 -6.26 2.77
N ASN A 39 7.68 -5.56 3.89
CA ASN A 39 6.43 -5.32 4.62
C ASN A 39 6.00 -3.87 4.68
N HIS A 40 6.86 -2.96 4.29
CA HIS A 40 6.58 -1.54 4.48
C HIS A 40 6.93 -0.74 3.23
N ILE A 41 6.38 0.46 3.15
CA ILE A 41 6.79 1.41 2.14
C ILE A 41 7.26 2.66 2.87
N MET A 42 8.30 3.29 2.32
CA MET A 42 8.78 4.56 2.86
C MET A 42 8.22 5.67 2.00
N ILE A 43 7.53 6.58 2.63
CA ILE A 43 6.86 7.68 1.94
C ILE A 43 7.60 8.96 2.25
N GLU A 44 7.77 9.78 1.23
CA GLU A 44 8.37 11.09 1.38
C GLU A 44 7.28 12.12 1.24
N GLU A 45 7.15 13.00 2.22
CA GLU A 45 6.12 14.01 2.24
C GLU A 45 6.76 15.38 2.39
N GLY A 46 6.22 16.38 1.71
CA GLY A 46 6.68 17.74 1.84
C GLY A 46 7.49 18.18 0.65
N LEU A 47 7.56 19.49 0.44
CA LEU A 47 8.30 20.05 -0.67
C LEU A 47 9.66 20.58 -0.24
N MET A 48 9.67 21.42 0.78
CA MET A 48 10.91 22.06 1.19
C MET A 48 11.61 21.25 2.26
N LYS A 49 10.88 20.88 3.29
CA LYS A 49 11.43 20.02 4.32
C LYS A 49 10.80 18.68 4.14
N LYS A 50 11.51 17.80 3.47
CA LYS A 50 10.96 16.49 3.17
C LYS A 50 11.06 15.60 4.39
N LYS A 51 9.96 14.99 4.73
CA LYS A 51 9.91 14.03 5.82
C LYS A 51 9.75 12.66 5.24
N LYS A 52 10.46 11.71 5.79
CA LYS A 52 10.39 10.33 5.32
C LYS A 52 9.95 9.46 6.46
N PHE A 53 9.03 8.57 6.18
CA PHE A 53 8.52 7.67 7.20
C PHE A 53 8.06 6.37 6.55
N TRP A 54 8.01 5.34 7.38
CA TRP A 54 7.64 4.00 6.93
C TRP A 54 6.24 3.70 7.39
N ILE A 55 5.42 3.12 6.49
CA ILE A 55 4.10 2.66 6.88
C ILE A 55 3.92 1.24 6.39
N PRO A 56 3.07 0.47 7.09
CA PRO A 56 2.87 -0.94 6.72
C PRO A 56 2.10 -1.08 5.42
N LYS A 57 2.46 -2.08 4.64
CA LYS A 57 1.80 -2.33 3.36
C LYS A 57 0.35 -2.74 3.53
N PHE A 58 -0.02 -3.35 4.67
CA PHE A 58 -1.41 -3.78 4.83
C PHE A 58 -2.40 -2.62 4.87
N LEU A 59 -1.91 -1.40 5.02
CA LEU A 59 -2.80 -0.24 5.00
C LEU A 59 -3.33 0.07 3.60
N ALA A 60 -2.72 -0.51 2.58
CA ALA A 60 -3.12 -0.22 1.21
C ALA A 60 -4.48 -0.84 0.88
N ASP A 61 -5.28 -0.11 0.14
CA ASP A 61 -6.55 -0.61 -0.32
C ASP A 61 -6.49 -0.90 -1.81
N VAL A 62 -6.28 0.13 -2.63
CA VAL A 62 -6.36 -0.05 -4.07
C VAL A 62 -5.54 1.03 -4.77
N TYR A 63 -5.00 0.69 -5.93
CA TYR A 63 -4.30 1.65 -6.78
C TYR A 63 -5.21 1.96 -7.96
N ASP A 64 -5.51 3.24 -8.17
CA ASP A 64 -6.47 3.63 -9.20
C ASP A 64 -5.81 4.04 -10.51
N GLY A 65 -4.51 3.81 -10.63
CA GLY A 65 -3.76 4.22 -11.81
C GLY A 65 -3.03 5.52 -11.61
N LYS A 66 -3.35 6.25 -10.57
CA LYS A 66 -2.74 7.53 -10.27
C LYS A 66 -2.32 7.60 -8.81
N PHE A 67 -3.18 7.18 -7.91
CA PHE A 67 -2.90 7.21 -6.48
C PHE A 67 -3.08 5.84 -5.86
N LEU A 68 -2.23 5.54 -4.90
CA LEU A 68 -2.46 4.40 -4.03
C LEU A 68 -3.31 4.90 -2.88
N TRP A 69 -4.48 4.33 -2.72
CA TRP A 69 -5.40 4.71 -1.65
C TRP A 69 -5.18 3.81 -0.46
N LEU A 70 -5.10 4.41 0.71
CA LEU A 70 -4.99 3.65 1.94
C LEU A 70 -6.38 3.43 2.51
N ASP A 71 -6.48 2.41 3.35
CA ASP A 71 -7.76 2.02 3.94
C ASP A 71 -7.87 2.57 5.35
N ILE A 72 -7.37 3.78 5.56
CA ILE A 72 -7.29 4.38 6.87
C ILE A 72 -7.11 5.89 6.71
N LYS A 73 -7.51 6.65 7.69
CA LYS A 73 -7.39 8.09 7.66
C LYS A 73 -5.96 8.52 7.95
N LYS A 74 -5.58 9.65 7.38
CA LYS A 74 -4.22 10.16 7.54
C LYS A 74 -3.86 10.35 9.01
N GLU A 75 -4.79 10.88 9.78
CA GLU A 75 -4.54 11.13 11.18
C GLU A 75 -4.26 9.84 11.94
N GLU A 76 -4.99 8.77 11.58
CA GLU A 76 -4.77 7.49 12.23
C GLU A 76 -3.42 6.89 11.86
N VAL A 77 -3.00 7.08 10.62
CA VAL A 77 -1.70 6.61 10.21
C VAL A 77 -0.64 7.26 11.07
N LYS A 78 -0.74 8.57 11.24
CA LYS A 78 0.26 9.31 11.99
C LYS A 78 0.29 8.91 13.45
N GLN A 79 -0.84 8.53 13.99
CA GLN A 79 -0.90 8.17 15.40
C GLN A 79 -0.39 6.76 15.66
N ARG A 80 -0.56 5.84 14.72
CA ARG A 80 -0.31 4.44 15.00
C ARG A 80 0.73 3.78 14.13
N TYR A 81 0.89 4.23 12.89
CA TYR A 81 1.68 3.48 11.91
C TYR A 81 2.71 4.33 11.18
N TYR A 82 3.19 5.35 11.85
CA TYR A 82 4.07 6.33 11.23
C TYR A 82 5.46 6.14 11.85
N TYR A 83 6.29 5.35 11.22
CA TYR A 83 7.55 4.94 11.82
C TYR A 83 8.75 5.69 11.24
N ASP A 84 9.69 6.06 12.11
CA ASP A 84 10.91 6.74 11.70
C ASP A 84 11.82 5.82 10.93
N ARG A 85 11.77 4.55 11.26
CA ARG A 85 12.60 3.56 10.59
C ARG A 85 11.75 2.32 10.39
N GLU A 86 12.20 1.46 9.50
CA GLU A 86 11.40 0.30 9.18
C GLU A 86 11.30 -0.64 10.38
N PRO A 87 10.09 -0.97 10.80
CA PRO A 87 9.91 -1.92 11.90
C PRO A 87 10.24 -3.33 11.45
N GLU A 88 10.44 -4.19 12.43
CA GLU A 88 10.72 -5.60 12.15
C GLU A 88 9.46 -6.34 11.74
N ALA A 89 9.66 -7.52 11.18
CA ALA A 89 8.55 -8.32 10.70
C ALA A 89 7.55 -8.65 11.80
N SER A 90 8.03 -8.87 13.02
CA SER A 90 7.13 -9.18 14.12
C SER A 90 6.21 -8.00 14.42
N GLN A 91 6.73 -6.79 14.28
CA GLN A 91 5.90 -5.62 14.51
C GLN A 91 4.84 -5.49 13.42
N TYR A 92 5.21 -5.84 12.19
CA TYR A 92 4.27 -5.79 11.08
C TYR A 92 3.08 -6.73 11.36
N ASP A 93 3.36 -7.92 11.84
CA ASP A 93 2.30 -8.87 12.12
C ASP A 93 1.39 -8.42 13.24
N LEU A 94 1.98 -7.82 14.28
CA LEU A 94 1.19 -7.30 15.37
C LEU A 94 0.31 -6.14 14.91
N ASP A 95 0.88 -5.25 14.12
CA ASP A 95 0.14 -4.10 13.61
C ASP A 95 -1.01 -4.54 12.72
N ARG A 96 -0.76 -5.54 11.88
CA ARG A 96 -1.80 -6.03 10.98
C ARG A 96 -2.94 -6.66 11.78
N SER A 97 -2.60 -7.42 12.78
CA SER A 97 -3.61 -8.06 13.62
C SER A 97 -4.43 -7.01 14.36
N GLU A 98 -3.77 -6.00 14.89
CA GLU A 98 -4.45 -4.92 15.60
C GLU A 98 -5.38 -4.17 14.64
N PHE A 99 -4.89 -3.89 13.45
CA PHE A 99 -5.67 -3.16 12.45
C PHE A 99 -6.93 -3.94 12.09
N ASN A 100 -6.78 -5.24 11.87
CA ASN A 100 -7.91 -6.08 11.52
C ASN A 100 -8.96 -6.07 12.62
N THR A 101 -8.51 -6.16 13.87
CA THR A 101 -9.42 -6.15 15.00
C THR A 101 -10.10 -4.82 15.16
N LYS A 102 -9.31 -3.76 15.11
CA LYS A 102 -9.84 -2.42 15.38
C LYS A 102 -10.82 -1.94 14.33
N TYR A 103 -10.55 -2.25 13.08
CA TYR A 103 -11.36 -1.72 11.98
C TYR A 103 -12.22 -2.77 11.31
N GLY A 104 -12.28 -3.98 11.86
CA GLY A 104 -13.09 -5.02 11.27
C GLY A 104 -12.64 -5.43 9.88
N LYS A 105 -11.33 -5.43 9.66
CA LYS A 105 -10.77 -5.77 8.36
C LYS A 105 -10.22 -7.19 8.37
N ASN A 106 -9.88 -7.67 7.18
CA ASN A 106 -9.35 -9.03 7.02
C ASN A 106 -8.09 -9.01 6.17
N LYS A 107 -7.16 -8.13 6.49
CA LYS A 107 -5.91 -8.09 5.74
C LYS A 107 -5.17 -9.39 5.99
N SER A 108 -4.75 -10.03 4.91
CA SER A 108 -4.13 -11.34 5.00
C SER A 108 -2.62 -11.22 5.07
N ASP A 109 -1.96 -12.36 5.30
CA ASP A 109 -0.51 -12.40 5.32
C ASP A 109 0.08 -11.93 4.01
N SER A 110 -0.62 -12.15 2.90
CA SER A 110 -0.09 -11.84 1.59
C SER A 110 -0.36 -10.42 1.17
N SER A 111 -0.92 -9.59 2.04
CA SER A 111 -1.20 -8.21 1.65
C SER A 111 0.08 -7.42 1.35
N ASN A 112 1.24 -7.97 1.68
CA ASN A 112 2.50 -7.32 1.36
C ASN A 112 3.07 -7.75 0.01
N GLU A 113 2.35 -8.55 -0.76
CA GLU A 113 2.85 -9.06 -2.03
C GLU A 113 2.34 -8.29 -3.22
N LYS A 114 1.07 -7.96 -3.23
CA LYS A 114 0.45 -7.31 -4.37
C LYS A 114 -0.51 -6.23 -3.93
N VAL A 115 -0.76 -5.31 -4.85
CA VAL A 115 -1.71 -4.23 -4.64
C VAL A 115 -2.89 -4.47 -5.56
N ARG A 116 -4.09 -4.34 -5.03
CA ARG A 116 -5.29 -4.48 -5.82
C ARG A 116 -5.43 -3.28 -6.75
N LEU A 117 -5.82 -3.53 -7.99
CA LEU A 117 -6.05 -2.46 -8.94
C LEU A 117 -7.53 -2.15 -9.00
N LYS A 118 -7.82 -0.85 -9.10
CA LYS A 118 -9.20 -0.44 -9.28
C LYS A 118 -9.63 -0.85 -10.68
N GLU A 119 -10.84 -1.31 -10.80
CA GLU A 119 -11.36 -1.73 -12.08
C GLU A 119 -11.27 -0.59 -13.09
N GLY A 120 -10.73 -0.87 -14.25
CA GLY A 120 -10.59 0.14 -15.27
C GLY A 120 -9.37 1.03 -15.13
N ALA A 121 -8.54 0.80 -14.13
CA ALA A 121 -7.36 1.61 -13.94
C ALA A 121 -6.37 1.40 -15.08
N GLU A 122 -5.77 2.50 -15.52
CA GLU A 122 -4.70 2.40 -16.50
C GLU A 122 -3.39 2.47 -15.76
N VAL A 123 -2.58 1.45 -15.93
CA VAL A 123 -1.36 1.33 -15.17
C VAL A 123 -0.17 1.30 -16.10
N LYS A 124 0.83 2.11 -15.77
CA LYS A 124 2.11 2.06 -16.46
C LYS A 124 3.11 1.47 -15.50
N THR A 125 3.71 0.39 -15.86
CA THR A 125 4.71 -0.25 -15.03
C THR A 125 6.07 0.02 -15.61
N LYS A 126 7.08 -0.12 -14.77
CA LYS A 126 8.45 0.09 -15.21
C LYS A 126 8.97 -1.12 -15.93
N SER A 127 8.38 -2.26 -15.67
CA SER A 127 8.78 -3.50 -16.30
C SER A 127 7.86 -3.77 -17.46
N LYS A 128 8.42 -3.93 -18.65
CA LYS A 128 7.60 -4.25 -19.79
C LYS A 128 6.90 -5.57 -19.62
N LYS A 129 7.60 -6.52 -19.04
CA LYS A 129 6.97 -7.79 -18.81
C LYS A 129 5.84 -7.68 -17.83
N GLY A 130 6.07 -6.94 -16.78
CA GLY A 130 5.03 -6.76 -15.78
C GLY A 130 3.79 -6.17 -16.39
N TYR A 131 3.99 -5.22 -17.26
CA TYR A 131 2.88 -4.57 -17.91
C TYR A 131 2.07 -5.55 -18.73
N LYS A 132 2.75 -6.34 -19.55
CA LYS A 132 2.05 -7.31 -20.37
C LYS A 132 1.37 -8.37 -19.53
N ASN A 133 2.06 -8.81 -18.50
CA ASN A 133 1.47 -9.84 -17.67
C ASN A 133 0.19 -9.41 -17.02
N ILE A 134 0.11 -8.17 -16.62
CA ILE A 134 -1.10 -7.69 -16.00
C ILE A 134 -2.26 -7.80 -16.95
N ARG A 135 -2.04 -7.52 -18.20
CA ARG A 135 -3.10 -7.60 -19.15
C ARG A 135 -3.38 -9.01 -19.57
N ASP A 136 -2.35 -9.81 -19.65
CA ASP A 136 -2.52 -11.13 -20.18
C ASP A 136 -2.87 -12.15 -19.17
N LEU A 137 -2.95 -11.73 -17.94
CA LEU A 137 -3.30 -12.64 -16.92
C LEU A 137 -4.66 -13.15 -17.10
N LYS A 138 -5.22 -13.04 -18.06
CA LYS A 138 -6.40 -13.51 -18.27
C LYS A 138 -6.40 -14.67 -18.78
#